data_1d94684b737febce70158fdba5497bdf
#
_entry.id   1d94684b737febce70158fdba5497bdf
#
_cell.length_a   1.000
_cell.length_b   1.000
_cell.length_c   1.000
_cell.angle_alpha   90.00
_cell.angle_beta   90.00
_cell.angle_gamma   90.00
#
_symmetry.space_group_name_H-M   'P 1'
#
loop_
_entity.id
_entity.type
_entity.pdbx_description
1 polymer ?
#
loop_
_entity_poly.entity_id
_entity_poly.type
_entity_poly.pdbx_seq_one_letter_code
_entity_poly.pdbx_strand_id
1 'polypeptide(L)'
;HDRILTGKNQLKHMARYIMDNPRRLVLKRANRNLFRIRQNVTIGDIPCTILGNIFLAEYPQRQPLQCSRKLTSEQITAYKEVCLAEAANGTVFITAAISEGEKVIARALREEGYPIIILLEKGFPNPDSPHYRYFKPQGVYFEACAVGKLLLVEPQTDILERGDIVERVVARIG
;
A
#
# COMPACT_ATOMS: atom_id res chain seq x y z
N HIS A 1 -25.92 -9.38 -17.67
CA HIS A 1 -26.01 -7.92 -17.83
C HIS A 1 -24.88 -7.43 -18.73
N ASP A 2 -25.22 -7.32 -20.02
CA ASP A 2 -24.31 -6.77 -21.03
C ASP A 2 -24.22 -5.26 -20.86
N ARG A 3 -23.17 -4.79 -20.18
CA ARG A 3 -22.82 -3.39 -20.18
C ARG A 3 -22.12 -3.08 -21.50
N ILE A 4 -22.81 -2.39 -22.38
CA ILE A 4 -22.23 -1.87 -23.61
C ILE A 4 -21.15 -0.85 -23.24
N LEU A 5 -19.91 -1.11 -23.65
CA LEU A 5 -18.78 -0.23 -23.45
C LEU A 5 -18.87 0.95 -24.43
N THR A 6 -19.25 2.11 -23.95
CA THR A 6 -19.52 3.29 -24.78
C THR A 6 -18.33 4.26 -24.93
N GLY A 7 -17.20 4.03 -24.25
CA GLY A 7 -16.06 4.92 -24.29
C GLY A 7 -14.81 4.34 -25.00
N LYS A 8 -14.21 5.09 -25.91
CA LYS A 8 -12.97 4.71 -26.62
C LYS A 8 -11.83 4.28 -25.68
N ASN A 9 -11.76 4.82 -24.47
CA ASN A 9 -10.75 4.47 -23.49
C ASN A 9 -11.09 3.19 -22.71
N GLN A 10 -12.36 2.85 -22.54
CA GLN A 10 -12.79 1.65 -21.83
C GLN A 10 -12.39 0.36 -22.58
N LEU A 11 -12.49 0.36 -23.88
CA LEU A 11 -12.03 -0.76 -24.72
C LEU A 11 -10.53 -0.99 -24.62
N LYS A 12 -9.73 0.09 -24.62
CA LYS A 12 -8.26 0.00 -24.45
C LYS A 12 -7.89 -0.53 -23.06
N HIS A 13 -8.56 -0.05 -22.01
CA HIS A 13 -8.33 -0.53 -20.64
C HIS A 13 -8.73 -2.00 -20.48
N MET A 14 -9.85 -2.39 -21.07
CA MET A 14 -10.33 -3.77 -21.01
C MET A 14 -9.45 -4.73 -21.78
N ALA A 15 -9.02 -4.35 -22.99
CA ALA A 15 -8.08 -5.13 -23.78
C ALA A 15 -6.75 -5.31 -23.03
N ARG A 16 -6.21 -4.23 -22.46
CA ARG A 16 -4.98 -4.28 -21.65
C ARG A 16 -5.15 -5.17 -20.44
N TYR A 17 -6.29 -5.09 -19.74
CA TYR A 17 -6.59 -5.94 -18.60
C TYR A 17 -6.66 -7.42 -18.98
N ILE A 18 -7.33 -7.75 -20.08
CA ILE A 18 -7.45 -9.12 -20.59
C ILE A 18 -6.07 -9.68 -20.97
N MET A 19 -5.25 -8.89 -21.64
CA MET A 19 -3.90 -9.30 -22.06
C MET A 19 -2.95 -9.46 -20.86
N ASP A 20 -3.11 -8.66 -19.81
CA ASP A 20 -2.26 -8.70 -18.61
C ASP A 20 -2.71 -9.77 -17.58
N ASN A 21 -3.92 -10.27 -17.70
CA ASN A 21 -4.49 -11.23 -16.75
C ASN A 21 -3.68 -12.52 -16.59
N PRO A 22 -3.18 -13.16 -17.67
CA PRO A 22 -2.35 -14.35 -17.54
C PRO A 22 -1.04 -14.07 -16.79
N ARG A 23 -0.37 -12.95 -17.06
CA ARG A 23 0.85 -12.53 -16.35
C ARG A 23 0.57 -12.33 -14.85
N ARG A 24 -0.50 -11.63 -14.52
CA ARG A 24 -0.91 -11.40 -13.13
C ARG A 24 -1.22 -12.71 -12.39
N LEU A 25 -1.86 -13.66 -13.08
CA LEU A 25 -2.16 -14.96 -12.49
C LEU A 25 -0.88 -15.75 -12.20
N VAL A 26 0.09 -15.74 -13.11
CA VAL A 26 1.40 -16.37 -12.91
C VAL A 26 2.13 -15.74 -11.73
N LEU A 27 2.20 -14.40 -11.65
CA LEU A 27 2.83 -13.69 -10.54
C LEU A 27 2.18 -14.01 -9.20
N LYS A 28 0.85 -14.08 -9.14
CA LYS A 28 0.12 -14.47 -7.92
C LYS A 28 0.41 -15.91 -7.50
N ARG A 29 0.49 -16.84 -8.45
CA ARG A 29 0.80 -18.23 -8.16
C ARG A 29 2.24 -18.41 -7.67
N ALA A 30 3.17 -17.69 -8.25
CA ALA A 30 4.58 -17.70 -7.85
C ALA A 30 4.82 -17.07 -6.48
N ASN A 31 4.03 -16.03 -6.11
CA ASN A 31 4.19 -15.24 -4.91
C ASN A 31 2.96 -15.29 -3.99
N ARG A 32 2.42 -16.48 -3.75
CA ARG A 32 1.16 -16.68 -3.00
C ARG A 32 1.14 -15.97 -1.65
N ASN A 33 2.24 -15.97 -0.93
CA ASN A 33 2.32 -15.34 0.39
C ASN A 33 2.20 -13.82 0.35
N LEU A 34 2.66 -13.18 -0.73
CA LEU A 34 2.55 -11.73 -0.91
C LEU A 34 1.13 -11.28 -1.27
N PHE A 35 0.31 -12.17 -1.81
CA PHE A 35 -1.07 -11.88 -2.21
C PHE A 35 -2.13 -12.46 -1.26
N ARG A 36 -1.70 -13.01 -0.14
CA ARG A 36 -2.60 -13.60 0.85
C ARG A 36 -2.83 -12.64 2.00
N ILE A 37 -4.09 -12.39 2.34
CA ILE A 37 -4.44 -11.69 3.56
C ILE A 37 -4.12 -12.60 4.75
N ARG A 38 -3.37 -12.08 5.70
CA ARG A 38 -3.01 -12.76 6.95
C ARG A 38 -3.56 -11.96 8.12
N GLN A 39 -4.35 -12.62 8.96
CA GLN A 39 -4.92 -12.06 10.18
C GLN A 39 -4.04 -12.35 11.38
N ASN A 40 -4.25 -11.59 12.45
CA ASN A 40 -3.59 -11.78 13.75
C ASN A 40 -2.05 -11.77 13.67
N VAL A 41 -1.53 -10.94 12.76
CA VAL A 41 -0.09 -10.67 12.67
C VAL A 41 0.24 -9.50 13.59
N THR A 42 1.19 -9.69 14.49
CA THR A 42 1.62 -8.61 15.39
C THR A 42 2.73 -7.80 14.75
N ILE A 43 2.54 -6.50 14.64
CA ILE A 43 3.57 -5.53 14.27
C ILE A 43 3.88 -4.68 15.50
N GLY A 44 5.09 -4.84 16.05
CA GLY A 44 5.38 -4.34 17.39
C GLY A 44 4.53 -5.08 18.42
N ASP A 45 3.57 -4.39 19.03
CA ASP A 45 2.56 -4.97 19.94
C ASP A 45 1.13 -4.81 19.37
N ILE A 46 1.00 -4.35 18.15
CA ILE A 46 -0.30 -4.05 17.53
C ILE A 46 -0.74 -5.26 16.71
N PRO A 47 -1.87 -5.88 17.04
CA PRO A 47 -2.45 -6.91 16.20
C PRO A 47 -2.97 -6.29 14.90
N CYS A 48 -2.62 -6.88 13.78
CA CYS A 48 -2.91 -6.36 12.45
C CYS A 48 -3.41 -7.46 11.52
N THR A 49 -4.20 -7.07 10.54
CA THR A 49 -4.40 -7.83 9.31
C THR A 49 -3.50 -7.25 8.23
N ILE A 50 -2.81 -8.09 7.49
CA ILE A 50 -1.81 -7.64 6.52
C ILE A 50 -1.96 -8.32 5.16
N LEU A 51 -1.45 -7.66 4.15
CA LEU A 51 -1.18 -8.21 2.82
C LEU A 51 0.14 -7.64 2.30
N GLY A 52 1.00 -8.49 1.77
CA GLY A 52 2.28 -8.09 1.20
C GLY A 52 3.47 -8.60 1.99
N ASN A 53 4.57 -7.87 1.92
CA ASN A 53 5.83 -8.26 2.52
C ASN A 53 5.96 -7.80 3.98
N ILE A 54 5.74 -8.72 4.92
CA ILE A 54 5.83 -8.43 6.37
C ILE A 54 7.23 -7.95 6.80
N PHE A 55 8.28 -8.38 6.13
CA PHE A 55 9.65 -7.99 6.49
C PHE A 55 9.90 -6.48 6.35
N LEU A 56 9.06 -5.75 5.61
CA LEU A 56 9.14 -4.29 5.59
C LEU A 56 8.83 -3.68 6.96
N ALA A 57 8.02 -4.33 7.77
CA ALA A 57 7.73 -3.88 9.14
C ALA A 57 8.93 -4.04 10.09
N GLU A 58 9.91 -4.85 9.73
CA GLU A 58 11.13 -5.08 10.50
C GLU A 58 12.34 -4.30 9.96
N TYR A 59 12.14 -3.46 8.96
CA TYR A 59 13.22 -2.70 8.34
C TYR A 59 13.84 -1.70 9.33
N PRO A 60 15.19 -1.59 9.42
CA PRO A 60 15.84 -0.78 10.44
C PRO A 60 15.59 0.73 10.25
N GLN A 61 15.51 1.19 9.00
CA GLN A 61 15.23 2.60 8.68
C GLN A 61 13.78 2.75 8.22
N ARG A 62 12.93 3.20 9.12
CA ARG A 62 11.53 3.48 8.85
C ARG A 62 11.16 4.86 9.34
N GLN A 63 10.35 5.55 8.56
CA GLN A 63 9.90 6.89 8.89
C GLN A 63 8.38 7.04 8.62
N PRO A 64 7.68 7.81 9.46
CA PRO A 64 6.31 8.18 9.16
C PRO A 64 6.29 9.18 8.00
N LEU A 65 5.40 8.94 7.05
CA LEU A 65 5.06 9.90 6.01
C LEU A 65 3.71 10.51 6.36
N GLN A 66 3.75 11.72 6.88
CA GLN A 66 2.58 12.51 7.26
C GLN A 66 2.68 13.92 6.69
N CYS A 67 1.61 14.37 6.07
CA CYS A 67 1.51 15.70 5.48
C CYS A 67 0.31 16.45 6.04
N SER A 68 0.56 17.68 6.51
CA SER A 68 -0.54 18.58 6.84
C SER A 68 -1.40 18.86 5.60
N ARG A 69 -2.72 18.90 5.78
CA ARG A 69 -3.65 19.29 4.71
C ARG A 69 -3.49 20.75 4.26
N LYS A 70 -2.71 21.55 5.02
CA LYS A 70 -2.46 22.96 4.72
C LYS A 70 -1.22 23.20 3.85
N LEU A 71 -0.49 22.14 3.48
CA LEU A 71 0.70 22.29 2.63
C LEU A 71 0.32 22.75 1.23
N THR A 72 1.11 23.68 0.70
CA THR A 72 1.00 24.12 -0.68
C THR A 72 1.55 23.07 -1.65
N SER A 73 1.22 23.19 -2.94
CA SER A 73 1.74 22.26 -3.97
C SER A 73 3.26 22.29 -4.05
N GLU A 74 3.89 23.49 -3.87
CA GLU A 74 5.35 23.62 -3.86
C GLU A 74 5.97 22.92 -2.64
N GLN A 75 5.35 23.03 -1.46
CA GLN A 75 5.80 22.35 -0.25
C GLN A 75 5.68 20.82 -0.37
N ILE A 76 4.59 20.34 -0.96
CA ILE A 76 4.40 18.90 -1.22
C ILE A 76 5.46 18.40 -2.20
N THR A 77 5.76 19.17 -3.26
CA THR A 77 6.80 18.81 -4.23
C THR A 77 8.17 18.76 -3.58
N ALA A 78 8.53 19.77 -2.77
CA ALA A 78 9.81 19.78 -2.04
C ALA A 78 9.91 18.59 -1.07
N TYR A 79 8.86 18.28 -0.32
CA TYR A 79 8.85 17.14 0.60
C TYR A 79 8.91 15.81 -0.14
N LYS A 80 8.26 15.69 -1.30
CA LYS A 80 8.36 14.52 -2.17
C LYS A 80 9.81 14.23 -2.57
N GLU A 81 10.56 15.26 -3.01
CA GLU A 81 11.97 15.09 -3.38
C GLU A 81 12.83 14.63 -2.20
N VAL A 82 12.59 15.14 -1.01
CA VAL A 82 13.26 14.67 0.21
C VAL A 82 12.93 13.19 0.49
N CYS A 83 11.66 12.81 0.43
CA CYS A 83 11.23 11.43 0.64
C CYS A 83 11.83 10.46 -0.39
N LEU A 84 11.90 10.87 -1.66
CA LEU A 84 12.53 10.05 -2.71
C LEU A 84 14.03 9.87 -2.47
N ALA A 85 14.72 10.92 -2.06
CA ALA A 85 16.15 10.85 -1.72
C ALA A 85 16.41 9.92 -0.53
N GLU A 86 15.58 10.00 0.51
CA GLU A 86 15.68 9.13 1.68
C GLU A 86 15.34 7.68 1.37
N ALA A 87 14.32 7.45 0.54
CA ALA A 87 13.98 6.11 0.07
C ALA A 87 15.10 5.48 -0.76
N ALA A 88 15.80 6.28 -1.58
CA ALA A 88 17.00 5.84 -2.30
C ALA A 88 18.14 5.43 -1.37
N ASN A 89 18.20 5.99 -0.16
CA ASN A 89 19.15 5.63 0.90
C ASN A 89 18.66 4.47 1.79
N GLY A 90 17.54 3.85 1.46
CA GLY A 90 17.03 2.65 2.16
C GLY A 90 15.94 2.90 3.19
N THR A 91 15.40 4.11 3.29
CA THR A 91 14.28 4.40 4.19
C THR A 91 12.97 3.81 3.66
N VAL A 92 12.24 3.09 4.51
CA VAL A 92 10.88 2.62 4.24
C VAL A 92 9.89 3.57 4.91
N PHE A 93 9.03 4.17 4.10
CA PHE A 93 8.01 5.07 4.62
C PHE A 93 6.73 4.33 5.00
N ILE A 94 6.10 4.81 6.08
CA ILE A 94 4.81 4.31 6.58
C ILE A 94 3.81 5.46 6.52
N THR A 95 2.68 5.24 5.86
CA THR A 95 1.64 6.27 5.71
C THR A 95 0.24 5.69 5.78
N ALA A 96 -0.69 6.49 6.27
CA ALA A 96 -2.12 6.21 6.15
C ALA A 96 -2.71 6.76 4.83
N ALA A 97 -1.94 7.53 4.06
CA ALA A 97 -2.34 8.14 2.79
C ALA A 97 -3.70 8.88 2.86
N ILE A 98 -3.88 9.68 3.90
CA ILE A 98 -5.13 10.40 4.16
C ILE A 98 -5.15 11.74 3.41
N SER A 99 -4.08 12.52 3.53
CA SER A 99 -3.96 13.82 2.86
C SER A 99 -3.56 13.67 1.38
N GLU A 100 -3.86 14.68 0.58
CA GLU A 100 -3.44 14.69 -0.83
C GLU A 100 -1.91 14.66 -0.97
N GLY A 101 -1.19 15.35 -0.08
CA GLY A 101 0.28 15.31 -0.06
C GLY A 101 0.81 13.90 0.18
N GLU A 102 0.28 13.19 1.17
CA GLU A 102 0.65 11.79 1.43
C GLU A 102 0.37 10.88 0.24
N LYS A 103 -0.78 11.03 -0.40
CA LYS A 103 -1.15 10.24 -1.59
C LYS A 103 -0.19 10.49 -2.76
N VAL A 104 0.17 11.75 -3.01
CA VAL A 104 1.10 12.15 -4.07
C VAL A 104 2.48 11.52 -3.82
N ILE A 105 3.00 11.65 -2.60
CA ILE A 105 4.33 11.13 -2.24
C ILE A 105 4.34 9.61 -2.24
N ALA A 106 3.32 8.97 -1.66
CA ALA A 106 3.20 7.51 -1.66
C ALA A 106 3.11 6.93 -3.09
N ARG A 107 2.44 7.64 -3.98
CA ARG A 107 2.40 7.26 -5.41
C ARG A 107 3.79 7.37 -6.03
N ALA A 108 4.50 8.48 -5.84
CA ALA A 108 5.83 8.68 -6.37
C ALA A 108 6.81 7.61 -5.89
N LEU A 109 6.81 7.28 -4.60
CA LEU A 109 7.63 6.23 -4.02
C LEU A 109 7.38 4.87 -4.71
N ARG A 110 6.12 4.51 -4.95
CA ARG A 110 5.77 3.27 -5.65
C ARG A 110 6.16 3.27 -7.13
N GLU A 111 5.95 4.38 -7.83
CA GLU A 111 6.30 4.53 -9.24
C GLU A 111 7.81 4.42 -9.47
N GLU A 112 8.60 4.95 -8.56
CA GLU A 112 10.06 4.81 -8.54
C GLU A 112 10.53 3.44 -8.02
N GLY A 113 9.61 2.58 -7.58
CA GLY A 113 9.90 1.22 -7.13
C GLY A 113 10.51 1.13 -5.74
N TYR A 114 10.31 2.10 -4.87
CA TYR A 114 10.72 2.04 -3.47
C TYR A 114 9.71 1.30 -2.60
N PRO A 115 10.18 0.59 -1.56
CA PRO A 115 9.29 -0.09 -0.63
C PRO A 115 8.49 0.89 0.22
N ILE A 116 7.24 0.54 0.51
CA ILE A 116 6.34 1.36 1.31
C ILE A 116 5.37 0.51 2.13
N ILE A 117 5.01 1.00 3.30
CA ILE A 117 3.98 0.42 4.17
C ILE A 117 2.78 1.38 4.17
N ILE A 118 1.60 0.86 3.86
CA ILE A 118 0.37 1.65 3.79
C ILE A 118 -0.65 1.11 4.78
N LEU A 119 -1.12 1.97 5.68
CA LEU A 119 -2.25 1.70 6.55
C LEU A 119 -3.55 1.93 5.76
N LEU A 120 -4.38 0.89 5.67
CA LEU A 120 -5.62 0.97 4.92
C LEU A 120 -6.69 1.78 5.66
N GLU A 121 -7.24 2.78 4.98
CA GLU A 121 -8.27 3.64 5.56
C GLU A 121 -9.57 2.90 5.89
N LYS A 122 -10.00 2.04 5.01
CA LYS A 122 -11.26 1.29 5.12
C LYS A 122 -11.04 -0.17 5.54
N GLY A 123 -9.79 -0.54 5.83
CA GLY A 123 -9.42 -1.92 6.11
C GLY A 123 -9.51 -2.84 4.89
N PHE A 124 -9.38 -4.13 5.15
CA PHE A 124 -9.60 -5.18 4.16
C PHE A 124 -11.08 -5.49 4.01
N PRO A 125 -11.50 -6.13 2.91
CA PRO A 125 -12.86 -6.63 2.77
C PRO A 125 -13.28 -7.50 3.95
N ASN A 126 -14.59 -7.54 4.24
CA ASN A 126 -15.14 -8.36 5.32
C ASN A 126 -14.64 -9.81 5.22
N PRO A 127 -14.15 -10.41 6.33
CA PRO A 127 -13.72 -11.80 6.39
C PRO A 127 -14.72 -12.83 5.87
N ASP A 128 -16.00 -12.54 6.00
CA ASP A 128 -17.09 -13.39 5.52
C ASP A 128 -17.32 -13.28 4.00
N SER A 129 -16.68 -12.32 3.36
CA SER A 129 -16.76 -12.18 1.91
C SER A 129 -15.96 -13.30 1.22
N PRO A 130 -16.52 -13.98 0.20
CA PRO A 130 -15.79 -14.98 -0.58
C PRO A 130 -14.54 -14.39 -1.27
N HIS A 131 -14.47 -13.07 -1.40
CA HIS A 131 -13.30 -12.37 -1.97
C HIS A 131 -12.21 -12.05 -0.96
N TYR A 132 -12.44 -12.24 0.34
CA TYR A 132 -11.49 -11.88 1.38
C TYR A 132 -10.13 -12.56 1.22
N ARG A 133 -10.11 -13.85 0.94
CA ARG A 133 -8.87 -14.62 0.76
C ARG A 133 -8.09 -14.24 -0.50
N TYR A 134 -8.76 -13.61 -1.44
CA TYR A 134 -8.22 -13.28 -2.76
C TYR A 134 -8.33 -11.79 -3.03
N PHE A 135 -8.17 -10.97 -1.98
CA PHE A 135 -8.11 -9.53 -2.15
C PHE A 135 -7.16 -9.20 -3.30
N LYS A 136 -7.70 -8.55 -4.31
CA LYS A 136 -6.91 -8.06 -5.43
C LYS A 136 -6.49 -6.65 -5.06
N PRO A 137 -5.21 -6.38 -4.74
CA PRO A 137 -4.78 -5.01 -4.62
C PRO A 137 -5.20 -4.28 -5.89
N GLN A 138 -5.69 -3.06 -5.74
CA GLN A 138 -6.01 -2.24 -6.91
C GLN A 138 -4.81 -2.23 -7.84
N GLY A 139 -5.04 -2.07 -9.17
CA GLY A 139 -4.00 -2.21 -10.18
C GLY A 139 -2.69 -1.48 -9.87
N VAL A 140 -2.78 -0.33 -9.19
CA VAL A 140 -1.62 0.47 -8.76
C VAL A 140 -0.74 -0.22 -7.69
N TYR A 141 -1.31 -1.11 -6.89
CA TYR A 141 -0.58 -1.83 -5.83
C TYR A 141 -0.05 -3.19 -6.29
N PHE A 142 -0.58 -3.71 -7.39
CA PHE A 142 -0.27 -5.06 -7.82
C PHE A 142 1.22 -5.28 -8.06
N GLU A 143 1.84 -4.40 -8.83
CA GLU A 143 3.26 -4.50 -9.19
C GLU A 143 4.17 -4.41 -7.95
N ALA A 144 3.92 -3.43 -7.08
CA ALA A 144 4.69 -3.28 -5.85
C ALA A 144 4.53 -4.49 -4.92
N CYS A 145 3.33 -5.06 -4.84
CA CYS A 145 3.06 -6.28 -4.09
C CYS A 145 3.79 -7.49 -4.69
N ALA A 146 3.74 -7.65 -6.02
CA ALA A 146 4.35 -8.78 -6.72
C ALA A 146 5.88 -8.86 -6.54
N VAL A 147 6.54 -7.72 -6.41
CA VAL A 147 8.00 -7.63 -6.18
C VAL A 147 8.40 -7.50 -4.71
N GLY A 148 7.47 -7.63 -3.78
CA GLY A 148 7.73 -7.58 -2.34
C GLY A 148 8.05 -6.18 -1.79
N LYS A 149 7.67 -5.12 -2.49
CA LYS A 149 7.90 -3.71 -2.09
C LYS A 149 6.68 -3.02 -1.50
N LEU A 150 5.68 -3.79 -1.10
CA LEU A 150 4.47 -3.28 -0.49
C LEU A 150 4.06 -4.11 0.71
N LEU A 151 3.67 -3.44 1.78
CA LEU A 151 2.93 -4.00 2.89
C LEU A 151 1.68 -3.16 3.13
N LEU A 152 0.52 -3.76 2.98
CA LEU A 152 -0.77 -3.17 3.39
C LEU A 152 -1.11 -3.65 4.78
N VAL A 153 -1.51 -2.75 5.65
CA VAL A 153 -1.78 -3.03 7.07
C VAL A 153 -3.14 -2.48 7.47
N GLU A 154 -3.93 -3.31 8.14
CA GLU A 154 -5.13 -2.91 8.87
C GLU A 154 -4.92 -3.20 10.35
N PRO A 155 -4.66 -2.17 11.19
CA PRO A 155 -4.58 -2.35 12.62
C PRO A 155 -5.94 -2.72 13.21
N GLN A 156 -5.96 -3.71 14.10
CA GLN A 156 -7.19 -4.21 14.76
C GLN A 156 -7.48 -3.45 16.05
N THR A 157 -7.24 -2.15 16.07
CA THR A 157 -7.49 -1.31 17.25
C THR A 157 -8.44 -0.17 16.88
N ASP A 158 -9.61 -0.15 17.51
CA ASP A 158 -10.62 0.90 17.32
C ASP A 158 -10.30 2.22 18.02
N ILE A 159 -9.23 2.26 18.83
CA ILE A 159 -9.02 3.30 19.85
C ILE A 159 -8.05 4.40 19.38
N LEU A 160 -7.27 4.18 18.34
CA LEU A 160 -6.21 5.11 17.94
C LEU A 160 -6.53 5.79 16.63
N GLU A 161 -6.34 7.09 16.59
CA GLU A 161 -6.29 7.82 15.33
C GLU A 161 -5.15 7.24 14.45
N ARG A 162 -5.31 7.29 13.14
CA ARG A 162 -4.36 6.65 12.20
C ARG A 162 -2.97 7.24 12.25
N GLY A 163 -2.85 8.52 12.58
CA GLY A 163 -1.56 9.17 12.80
C GLY A 163 -0.79 8.52 13.94
N ASP A 164 -1.44 8.29 15.06
CA ASP A 164 -0.83 7.65 16.23
C ASP A 164 -0.38 6.21 15.92
N ILE A 165 -1.16 5.49 15.09
CA ILE A 165 -0.78 4.14 14.66
C ILE A 165 0.46 4.19 13.77
N VAL A 166 0.56 5.15 12.84
CA VAL A 166 1.75 5.32 12.00
C VAL A 166 2.99 5.54 12.88
N GLU A 167 2.91 6.48 13.82
CA GLU A 167 4.03 6.77 14.74
C GLU A 167 4.38 5.57 15.61
N ARG A 168 3.40 4.86 16.13
CA ARG A 168 3.64 3.67 16.97
C ARG A 168 4.24 2.52 16.18
N VAL A 169 3.80 2.28 14.96
CA VAL A 169 4.42 1.27 14.09
C VAL A 169 5.86 1.63 13.77
N VAL A 170 6.18 2.93 13.63
CA VAL A 170 7.57 3.38 13.45
C VAL A 170 8.38 3.26 14.74
N ALA A 171 7.84 3.71 15.88
CA ALA A 171 8.58 3.84 17.14
C ALA A 171 8.94 2.49 17.79
N ARG A 172 8.17 1.43 17.54
CA ARG A 172 8.33 0.14 18.26
C ARG A 172 9.27 -0.85 17.63
N ILE A 173 9.89 -0.48 16.57
CA ILE A 173 10.82 -1.35 15.87
C ILE A 173 12.22 -0.70 15.83
N GLY A 174 12.40 0.30 16.68
CA GLY A 174 13.73 0.91 16.93
C GLY A 174 14.54 0.07 17.89
#